data_ee5e98729c9330341cebdfbc0c58f75b
#
_entry.id   ee5e98729c9330341cebdfbc0c58f75b
#
_cell.length_a   1.000
_cell.length_b   1.000
_cell.length_c   1.000
_cell.angle_alpha   90.00
_cell.angle_beta   90.00
_cell.angle_gamma   90.00
#
_symmetry.space_group_name_H-M   'P 1'
#
loop_
_entity.id
_entity.type
_entity.pdbx_description
1 polymer ?
#
loop_
_entity_poly.entity_id
_entity_poly.type
_entity_poly.pdbx_seq_one_letter_code
_entity_poly.pdbx_strand_id
1 'polypeptide(L)'
;NFSTKKQQKKSFEAHIETSIELQKPLFLHVREAHQTFMEMLKPVKEELPKTVVHCFTGTREELIDCVEMGFYIGITGWICDERRGTHLKDLINLIPLNKIMIETDSPYLAPIPHRGKRNEPYMVNFIAEEIAKIKGLTLEEVAKTTPL
;
A
#
# COMPACT_ATOMS: atom_id res chain seq x y z
N ASN A 1 -10.93 -17.78 7.02
CA ASN A 1 -9.97 -17.25 7.99
C ASN A 1 -9.30 -18.39 8.74
N PHE A 2 -7.97 -18.45 8.75
CA PHE A 2 -7.20 -19.48 9.44
C PHE A 2 -7.01 -19.18 10.94
N SER A 3 -7.19 -17.91 11.35
CA SER A 3 -7.09 -17.46 12.74
C SER A 3 -8.24 -16.55 13.13
N THR A 4 -8.55 -16.53 14.43
CA THR A 4 -9.61 -15.68 14.97
C THR A 4 -9.18 -14.20 14.98
N LYS A 5 -10.16 -13.28 14.99
CA LYS A 5 -9.89 -11.84 15.12
C LYS A 5 -9.04 -11.52 16.37
N LYS A 6 -9.29 -12.21 17.49
CA LYS A 6 -8.52 -12.05 18.74
C LYS A 6 -7.05 -12.42 18.55
N GLN A 7 -6.77 -13.54 17.86
CA GLN A 7 -5.40 -13.97 17.57
C GLN A 7 -4.70 -13.02 16.63
N GLN A 8 -5.40 -12.53 15.59
CA GLN A 8 -4.85 -11.55 14.66
C GLN A 8 -4.49 -10.24 15.38
N LYS A 9 -5.38 -9.70 16.24
CA LYS A 9 -5.09 -8.50 17.04
C LYS A 9 -3.86 -8.68 17.93
N LYS A 10 -3.79 -9.80 18.68
CA LYS A 10 -2.64 -10.10 19.55
C LYS A 10 -1.33 -10.19 18.77
N SER A 11 -1.36 -10.83 17.60
CA SER A 11 -0.18 -10.92 16.74
C SER A 11 0.21 -9.56 16.20
N PHE A 12 -0.75 -8.75 15.77
CA PHE A 12 -0.50 -7.42 15.26
C PHE A 12 0.10 -6.50 16.33
N GLU A 13 -0.44 -6.50 17.55
CA GLU A 13 0.08 -5.78 18.70
C GLU A 13 1.56 -6.12 18.96
N ALA A 14 1.90 -7.40 19.02
CA ALA A 14 3.28 -7.85 19.20
C ALA A 14 4.22 -7.38 18.07
N HIS A 15 3.73 -7.31 16.82
CA HIS A 15 4.54 -6.78 15.71
C HIS A 15 4.76 -5.27 15.81
N ILE A 16 3.74 -4.51 16.24
CA ILE A 16 3.87 -3.07 16.49
C ILE A 16 4.91 -2.83 17.58
N GLU A 17 4.80 -3.49 18.73
CA GLU A 17 5.74 -3.38 19.85
C GLU A 17 7.17 -3.71 19.41
N THR A 18 7.36 -4.84 18.72
CA THR A 18 8.68 -5.26 18.21
C THR A 18 9.25 -4.25 17.21
N SER A 19 8.42 -3.71 16.33
CA SER A 19 8.83 -2.71 15.35
C SER A 19 9.31 -1.42 16.04
N ILE A 20 8.59 -0.96 17.04
CA ILE A 20 8.96 0.21 17.86
C ILE A 20 10.27 -0.05 18.62
N GLU A 21 10.37 -1.19 19.32
CA GLU A 21 11.56 -1.55 20.08
C GLU A 21 12.82 -1.63 19.20
N LEU A 22 12.71 -2.28 18.04
CA LEU A 22 13.83 -2.48 17.13
C LEU A 22 14.03 -1.33 16.13
N GLN A 23 13.13 -0.34 16.08
CA GLN A 23 13.09 0.74 15.09
C GLN A 23 13.17 0.21 13.64
N LYS A 24 12.44 -0.88 13.36
CA LYS A 24 12.36 -1.50 12.04
C LYS A 24 11.04 -1.18 11.37
N PRO A 25 11.05 -0.91 10.05
CA PRO A 25 9.84 -0.59 9.30
C PRO A 25 8.76 -1.67 9.42
N LEU A 26 7.49 -1.22 9.44
CA LEU A 26 6.32 -2.10 9.34
C LEU A 26 5.85 -2.20 7.88
N PHE A 27 5.59 -3.42 7.44
CA PHE A 27 4.96 -3.72 6.16
C PHE A 27 3.62 -4.39 6.44
N LEU A 28 2.52 -3.65 6.26
CA LEU A 28 1.21 -3.99 6.80
C LEU A 28 0.20 -4.30 5.71
N HIS A 29 -0.58 -5.36 5.91
CA HIS A 29 -1.73 -5.68 5.09
C HIS A 29 -3.02 -5.40 5.86
N VAL A 30 -3.95 -4.66 5.25
CA VAL A 30 -5.27 -4.40 5.83
C VAL A 30 -6.36 -4.71 4.80
N ARG A 31 -7.33 -5.53 5.21
CA ARG A 31 -8.52 -5.83 4.41
C ARG A 31 -9.73 -6.00 5.30
N GLU A 32 -10.76 -5.19 5.07
CA GLU A 32 -12.02 -5.20 5.83
C GLU A 32 -11.82 -5.08 7.36
N ALA A 33 -10.77 -4.36 7.79
CA ALA A 33 -10.36 -4.23 9.17
C ALA A 33 -9.83 -2.84 9.54
N HIS A 34 -10.08 -1.82 8.70
CA HIS A 34 -9.46 -0.50 8.79
C HIS A 34 -9.69 0.17 10.16
N GLN A 35 -10.91 0.13 10.69
CA GLN A 35 -11.21 0.71 11.99
C GLN A 35 -10.31 0.15 13.09
N THR A 36 -10.26 -1.18 13.21
CA THR A 36 -9.40 -1.85 14.20
C THR A 36 -7.91 -1.57 13.97
N PHE A 37 -7.49 -1.55 12.72
CA PHE A 37 -6.14 -1.23 12.31
C PHE A 37 -5.73 0.17 12.79
N MET A 38 -6.57 1.18 12.58
CA MET A 38 -6.32 2.55 13.02
C MET A 38 -6.42 2.71 14.54
N GLU A 39 -7.36 2.02 15.21
CA GLU A 39 -7.47 2.00 16.67
C GLU A 39 -6.18 1.51 17.35
N MET A 40 -5.46 0.59 16.73
CA MET A 40 -4.21 0.05 17.27
C MET A 40 -2.98 0.91 16.94
N LEU A 41 -2.97 1.60 15.80
CA LEU A 41 -1.80 2.37 15.34
C LEU A 41 -1.84 3.85 15.79
N LYS A 42 -3.02 4.49 15.82
CA LYS A 42 -3.16 5.91 16.21
C LYS A 42 -2.54 6.23 17.60
N PRO A 43 -2.71 5.40 18.65
CA PRO A 43 -2.15 5.69 19.96
C PRO A 43 -0.61 5.75 20.01
N VAL A 44 0.06 5.03 19.11
CA VAL A 44 1.53 4.91 19.06
C VAL A 44 2.16 5.63 17.86
N LYS A 45 1.40 6.50 17.20
CA LYS A 45 1.80 7.18 15.95
C LYS A 45 3.21 7.77 16.00
N GLU A 46 3.52 8.48 17.07
CA GLU A 46 4.79 9.21 17.20
C GLU A 46 6.00 8.29 17.46
N GLU A 47 5.74 7.04 17.83
CA GLU A 47 6.77 6.03 18.07
C GLU A 47 7.00 5.12 16.87
N LEU A 48 6.02 5.10 15.94
CA LEU A 48 6.07 4.21 14.78
C LEU A 48 7.25 4.55 13.85
N PRO A 49 8.07 3.56 13.48
CA PRO A 49 9.02 3.73 12.40
C PRO A 49 8.30 3.87 11.05
N LYS A 50 9.07 3.96 9.95
CA LYS A 50 8.48 3.98 8.61
C LYS A 50 7.53 2.81 8.43
N THR A 51 6.30 3.10 8.02
CA THR A 51 5.23 2.12 7.90
C THR A 51 4.66 2.14 6.49
N VAL A 52 4.47 0.97 5.91
CA VAL A 52 3.88 0.78 4.58
C VAL A 52 2.55 0.06 4.72
N VAL A 53 1.51 0.62 4.13
CA VAL A 53 0.26 -0.11 3.88
C VAL A 53 0.35 -0.74 2.50
N HIS A 54 0.65 -2.03 2.47
CA HIS A 54 0.84 -2.85 1.29
C HIS A 54 -0.48 -3.09 0.54
N CYS A 55 -0.39 -3.05 -0.79
CA CYS A 55 -1.49 -3.41 -1.69
C CYS A 55 -2.81 -2.70 -1.31
N PHE A 56 -2.76 -1.37 -1.20
CA PHE A 56 -3.92 -0.58 -0.81
C PHE A 56 -5.06 -0.71 -1.81
N THR A 57 -6.24 -1.06 -1.32
CA THR A 57 -7.48 -1.20 -2.11
C THR A 57 -8.70 -0.63 -1.37
N GLY A 58 -8.45 0.17 -0.34
CA GLY A 58 -9.48 0.76 0.51
C GLY A 58 -10.23 1.93 -0.09
N THR A 59 -11.07 2.57 0.73
CA THR A 59 -11.84 3.75 0.36
C THR A 59 -10.98 5.03 0.41
N ARG A 60 -11.59 6.14 0.00
CA ARG A 60 -10.96 7.47 0.10
C ARG A 60 -10.66 7.86 1.55
N GLU A 61 -11.61 7.63 2.43
CA GLU A 61 -11.51 7.94 3.86
C GLU A 61 -10.39 7.13 4.51
N GLU A 62 -10.32 5.84 4.20
CA GLU A 62 -9.26 4.94 4.66
C GLU A 62 -7.88 5.37 4.15
N LEU A 63 -7.80 5.87 2.91
CA LEU A 63 -6.58 6.43 2.37
C LEU A 63 -6.15 7.70 3.12
N ILE A 64 -7.07 8.62 3.35
CA ILE A 64 -6.79 9.87 4.07
C ILE A 64 -6.24 9.56 5.46
N ASP A 65 -6.89 8.66 6.21
CA ASP A 65 -6.38 8.20 7.51
C ASP A 65 -4.93 7.71 7.42
N CYS A 66 -4.60 6.87 6.43
CA CYS A 66 -3.24 6.36 6.25
C CYS A 66 -2.23 7.46 5.89
N VAL A 67 -2.61 8.40 5.02
CA VAL A 67 -1.75 9.53 4.62
C VAL A 67 -1.51 10.47 5.81
N GLU A 68 -2.52 10.76 6.63
CA GLU A 68 -2.41 11.57 7.84
C GLU A 68 -1.53 10.91 8.92
N MET A 69 -1.49 9.59 8.95
CA MET A 69 -0.54 8.83 9.76
C MET A 69 0.90 8.89 9.24
N GLY A 70 1.11 9.47 8.04
CA GLY A 70 2.42 9.56 7.40
C GLY A 70 2.89 8.26 6.76
N PHE A 71 2.00 7.29 6.57
CA PHE A 71 2.33 5.98 5.99
C PHE A 71 2.68 6.07 4.51
N TYR A 72 3.48 5.12 4.06
CA TYR A 72 3.69 4.83 2.64
C TYR A 72 2.55 3.95 2.15
N ILE A 73 2.13 4.16 0.92
CA ILE A 73 1.00 3.47 0.31
C ILE A 73 1.49 2.61 -0.85
N GLY A 74 1.37 1.30 -0.68
CA GLY A 74 1.73 0.31 -1.69
C GLY A 74 0.68 0.19 -2.78
N ILE A 75 1.08 0.40 -4.02
CA ILE A 75 0.22 0.34 -5.21
C ILE A 75 0.66 -0.81 -6.09
N THR A 76 -0.26 -1.73 -6.34
CA THR A 76 -0.05 -2.96 -7.12
C THR A 76 -0.72 -2.89 -8.49
N GLY A 77 -0.66 -3.99 -9.24
CA GLY A 77 -1.32 -4.13 -10.54
C GLY A 77 -2.83 -3.92 -10.57
N TRP A 78 -3.48 -3.80 -9.42
CA TRP A 78 -4.89 -3.41 -9.33
C TRP A 78 -5.18 -2.07 -10.02
N ILE A 79 -4.24 -1.11 -9.98
CA ILE A 79 -4.43 0.20 -10.60
C ILE A 79 -4.57 0.13 -12.12
N CYS A 80 -4.02 -0.91 -12.73
CA CYS A 80 -4.10 -1.16 -14.18
C CYS A 80 -5.42 -1.85 -14.60
N ASP A 81 -6.24 -2.31 -13.63
CA ASP A 81 -7.50 -3.03 -13.91
C ASP A 81 -8.70 -2.08 -13.97
N GLU A 82 -9.25 -1.84 -15.15
CA GLU A 82 -10.38 -0.93 -15.34
C GLU A 82 -11.65 -1.34 -14.60
N ARG A 83 -11.81 -2.61 -14.24
CA ARG A 83 -13.01 -3.10 -13.55
C ARG A 83 -12.91 -2.98 -12.03
N ARG A 84 -11.70 -3.05 -11.49
CA ARG A 84 -11.45 -3.13 -10.03
C ARG A 84 -10.62 -1.97 -9.50
N GLY A 85 -9.83 -1.35 -10.36
CA GLY A 85 -8.88 -0.29 -10.00
C GLY A 85 -9.37 1.12 -10.30
N THR A 86 -10.55 1.31 -10.91
CA THR A 86 -11.03 2.64 -11.30
C THR A 86 -11.05 3.60 -10.12
N HIS A 87 -11.59 3.17 -8.97
CA HIS A 87 -11.61 3.99 -7.77
C HIS A 87 -10.20 4.34 -7.25
N LEU A 88 -9.21 3.45 -7.45
CA LEU A 88 -7.83 3.70 -7.03
C LEU A 88 -7.18 4.81 -7.88
N LYS A 89 -7.53 4.92 -9.16
CA LYS A 89 -7.01 5.97 -10.04
C LYS A 89 -7.37 7.37 -9.52
N ASP A 90 -8.59 7.53 -9.02
CA ASP A 90 -9.04 8.79 -8.42
C ASP A 90 -8.29 9.11 -7.13
N LEU A 91 -7.86 8.09 -6.39
CA LEU A 91 -7.16 8.23 -5.12
C LEU A 91 -5.66 8.52 -5.26
N ILE A 92 -5.03 8.11 -6.35
CA ILE A 92 -3.58 8.28 -6.55
C ILE A 92 -3.13 9.74 -6.41
N ASN A 93 -3.96 10.69 -6.85
CA ASN A 93 -3.64 12.11 -6.75
C ASN A 93 -3.63 12.64 -5.30
N LEU A 94 -4.27 11.94 -4.37
CA LEU A 94 -4.28 12.29 -2.95
C LEU A 94 -3.02 11.82 -2.22
N ILE A 95 -2.23 10.93 -2.84
CA ILE A 95 -1.01 10.40 -2.24
C ILE A 95 0.18 11.25 -2.69
N PRO A 96 0.96 11.84 -1.76
CA PRO A 96 2.24 12.46 -2.11
C PRO A 96 3.13 11.45 -2.86
N LEU A 97 3.77 11.87 -3.95
CA LEU A 97 4.54 10.95 -4.80
C LEU A 97 5.64 10.22 -4.02
N ASN A 98 6.31 10.92 -3.10
CA ASN A 98 7.34 10.34 -2.21
C ASN A 98 6.78 9.41 -1.11
N LYS A 99 5.46 9.20 -1.08
CA LYS A 99 4.77 8.27 -0.19
C LYS A 99 4.18 7.08 -0.95
N ILE A 100 4.27 7.05 -2.27
CA ILE A 100 3.85 5.90 -3.07
C ILE A 100 4.99 4.87 -3.10
N MET A 101 4.69 3.63 -2.76
CA MET A 101 5.54 2.47 -3.04
C MET A 101 4.90 1.65 -4.18
N ILE A 102 5.69 1.34 -5.19
CA ILE A 102 5.22 0.59 -6.36
C ILE A 102 5.55 -0.87 -6.15
N GLU A 103 4.54 -1.73 -6.18
CA GLU A 103 4.64 -3.14 -5.80
C GLU A 103 4.07 -4.05 -6.89
N THR A 104 4.56 -5.27 -7.00
CA THR A 104 4.01 -6.26 -7.93
C THR A 104 3.00 -7.19 -7.29
N ASP A 105 3.22 -7.60 -6.04
CA ASP A 105 2.54 -8.72 -5.37
C ASP A 105 2.73 -10.06 -6.12
N SER A 106 3.87 -10.21 -6.81
CA SER A 106 4.20 -11.42 -7.56
C SER A 106 4.15 -12.67 -6.68
N PRO A 107 3.63 -13.79 -7.17
CA PRO A 107 3.23 -14.10 -8.56
C PRO A 107 1.78 -13.74 -8.90
N TYR A 108 1.09 -12.99 -8.04
CA TYR A 108 -0.30 -12.56 -8.18
C TYR A 108 -0.40 -11.17 -8.82
N LEU A 109 -1.61 -10.73 -9.12
CA LEU A 109 -1.98 -9.38 -9.55
C LEU A 109 -1.23 -8.86 -10.80
N ALA A 110 -0.93 -9.74 -11.78
CA ALA A 110 -0.31 -9.33 -13.03
C ALA A 110 -1.11 -8.17 -13.66
N PRO A 111 -0.46 -7.02 -13.98
CA PRO A 111 -1.13 -5.87 -14.55
C PRO A 111 -1.64 -6.15 -15.97
N ILE A 112 -2.56 -5.34 -16.48
CA ILE A 112 -2.90 -5.34 -17.91
C ILE A 112 -1.67 -4.81 -18.68
N PRO A 113 -1.31 -5.44 -19.84
CA PRO A 113 -2.04 -6.47 -20.58
C PRO A 113 -1.75 -7.93 -20.18
N HIS A 114 -1.00 -8.17 -19.11
CA HIS A 114 -0.56 -9.51 -18.71
C HIS A 114 -1.53 -10.23 -17.77
N ARG A 115 -2.69 -9.68 -17.55
CA ARG A 115 -3.71 -10.26 -16.65
C ARG A 115 -3.99 -11.73 -16.96
N GLY A 116 -4.09 -12.55 -15.87
CA GLY A 116 -4.30 -14.00 -15.98
C GLY A 116 -3.01 -14.80 -16.25
N LYS A 117 -1.88 -14.14 -16.42
CA LYS A 117 -0.56 -14.76 -16.44
C LYS A 117 0.10 -14.65 -15.05
N ARG A 118 1.19 -15.39 -14.84
CA ARG A 118 2.04 -15.24 -13.66
C ARG A 118 2.65 -13.84 -13.67
N ASN A 119 2.50 -13.14 -12.56
CA ASN A 119 3.16 -11.85 -12.36
C ASN A 119 4.64 -12.05 -12.01
N GLU A 120 5.48 -11.13 -12.46
CA GLU A 120 6.92 -11.15 -12.23
C GLU A 120 7.42 -9.75 -11.80
N PRO A 121 8.56 -9.66 -11.08
CA PRO A 121 9.05 -8.38 -10.54
C PRO A 121 9.20 -7.26 -11.58
N TYR A 122 9.62 -7.57 -12.81
CA TYR A 122 9.78 -6.57 -13.86
C TYR A 122 8.47 -5.89 -14.26
N MET A 123 7.32 -6.53 -14.00
CA MET A 123 5.99 -5.97 -14.33
C MET A 123 5.63 -4.74 -13.47
N VAL A 124 6.45 -4.39 -12.48
CA VAL A 124 6.35 -3.13 -11.74
C VAL A 124 6.37 -1.91 -12.66
N ASN A 125 7.01 -2.01 -13.83
CA ASN A 125 7.07 -0.92 -14.81
C ASN A 125 5.67 -0.50 -15.30
N PHE A 126 4.76 -1.45 -15.54
CA PHE A 126 3.39 -1.14 -15.98
C PHE A 126 2.61 -0.35 -14.94
N ILE A 127 2.88 -0.60 -13.65
CA ILE A 127 2.27 0.11 -12.55
C ILE A 127 2.83 1.52 -12.45
N ALA A 128 4.14 1.67 -12.59
CA ALA A 128 4.82 2.97 -12.61
C ALA A 128 4.35 3.85 -13.78
N GLU A 129 4.18 3.27 -14.98
CA GLU A 129 3.65 3.95 -16.16
C GLU A 129 2.21 4.45 -15.93
N GLU A 130 1.35 3.63 -15.33
CA GLU A 130 -0.02 4.03 -15.03
C GLU A 130 -0.07 5.15 -13.98
N ILE A 131 0.77 5.10 -12.95
CA ILE A 131 0.91 6.17 -11.95
C ILE A 131 1.41 7.46 -12.61
N ALA A 132 2.42 7.38 -13.47
CA ALA A 132 2.94 8.52 -14.22
C ALA A 132 1.84 9.19 -15.05
N LYS A 133 1.07 8.40 -15.80
CA LYS A 133 -0.06 8.86 -16.59
C LYS A 133 -1.12 9.58 -15.75
N ILE A 134 -1.52 8.99 -14.61
CA ILE A 134 -2.55 9.57 -13.73
C ILE A 134 -2.08 10.90 -13.14
N LYS A 135 -0.80 10.98 -12.71
CA LYS A 135 -0.22 12.19 -12.11
C LYS A 135 0.25 13.23 -13.12
N GLY A 136 0.20 12.94 -14.43
CA GLY A 136 0.72 13.84 -15.47
C GLY A 136 2.24 14.01 -15.42
N LEU A 137 2.97 12.97 -15.01
CA LEU A 137 4.42 12.94 -14.84
C LEU A 137 5.07 12.01 -15.87
N THR A 138 6.38 12.13 -16.02
CA THR A 138 7.17 11.14 -16.75
C THR A 138 7.47 9.92 -15.87
N LEU A 139 7.74 8.78 -16.50
CA LEU A 139 8.17 7.58 -15.80
C LEU A 139 9.46 7.82 -14.99
N GLU A 140 10.38 8.64 -15.52
CA GLU A 140 11.63 9.00 -14.85
C GLU A 140 11.39 9.80 -13.56
N GLU A 141 10.45 10.76 -13.57
CA GLU A 141 10.07 11.52 -12.38
C GLU A 141 9.45 10.61 -11.32
N VAL A 142 8.60 9.68 -11.72
CA VAL A 142 8.04 8.67 -10.81
C VAL A 142 9.16 7.82 -10.22
N ALA A 143 10.03 7.26 -11.05
CA ALA A 143 11.12 6.39 -10.60
C ALA A 143 12.13 7.08 -9.68
N LYS A 144 12.37 8.39 -9.86
CA LYS A 144 13.27 9.16 -8.99
C LYS A 144 12.67 9.54 -7.65
N THR A 145 11.35 9.68 -7.59
CA THR A 145 10.68 10.25 -6.41
C THR A 145 10.06 9.18 -5.53
N THR A 146 9.62 8.06 -6.11
CA THR A 146 9.11 6.94 -5.31
C THR A 146 10.26 6.30 -4.53
N PRO A 147 10.08 5.98 -3.24
CA PRO A 147 11.12 5.37 -2.43
C PRO A 147 11.53 3.99 -2.98
N LEU A 148 12.82 3.73 -2.91
CA LEU A 148 13.44 2.43 -3.17
C LEU A 148 13.43 1.58 -1.90
#